data_1729840368d44138c91446e514907055
#
_entry.id   1729840368d44138c91446e514907055
#
_cell.length_a   1.000
_cell.length_b   1.000
_cell.length_c   1.000
_cell.angle_alpha   90.00
_cell.angle_beta   90.00
_cell.angle_gamma   90.00
#
_symmetry.space_group_name_H-M   'P 1'
#
loop_
_entity.id
_entity.type
_entity.pdbx_description
1 polymer ?
#
loop_
_entity_poly.entity_id
_entity_poly.type
_entity_poly.pdbx_seq_one_letter_code
_entity_poly.pdbx_strand_id
1 'polypeptide(L)' 'MKFEGKLIGPWVAECRQAWLDLSPSLMTKKLALDLCGMTFADDSGIALLRDIHRATGAEMLTGSPLTRHFADQATASITD' A
#
# COMPACT_ATOMS: atom_id res chain seq x y z
N MET A 1 -3.19 -8.35 -0.97
CA MET A 1 -3.75 -7.20 -1.72
C MET A 1 -2.77 -6.82 -2.82
N LYS A 2 -3.27 -6.70 -4.05
CA LYS A 2 -2.40 -6.47 -5.19
C LYS A 2 -2.68 -5.12 -5.81
N PHE A 3 -1.64 -4.36 -6.05
CA PHE A 3 -1.76 -3.06 -6.70
C PHE A 3 -1.11 -3.12 -8.07
N GLU A 4 -1.84 -2.65 -9.08
CA GLU A 4 -1.32 -2.62 -10.45
C GLU A 4 -1.54 -1.26 -11.07
N GLY A 5 -0.65 -0.85 -11.94
CA GLY A 5 -0.74 0.43 -12.63
C GLY A 5 -0.43 1.62 -11.72
N LYS A 6 -1.20 2.67 -11.85
CA LYS A 6 -0.95 3.91 -11.11
C LYS A 6 -1.85 4.01 -9.91
N LEU A 7 -1.26 4.27 -8.76
CA LEU A 7 -2.01 4.48 -7.52
C LEU A 7 -2.04 5.98 -7.24
N ILE A 8 -2.97 6.66 -7.87
CA ILE A 8 -3.09 8.12 -7.82
C ILE A 8 -4.54 8.55 -7.62
N GLY A 9 -4.73 9.74 -7.09
CA GLY A 9 -6.00 10.46 -7.01
C GLY A 9 -7.25 9.59 -6.82
N PRO A 10 -8.12 9.52 -7.85
CA PRO A 10 -9.38 8.77 -7.74
C PRO A 10 -9.20 7.29 -7.44
N TRP A 11 -8.11 6.70 -7.94
CA TRP A 11 -7.83 5.28 -7.71
C TRP A 11 -7.50 5.01 -6.25
N VAL A 12 -6.84 5.97 -5.59
CA VAL A 12 -6.52 5.86 -4.18
C VAL A 12 -7.80 5.79 -3.36
N ALA A 13 -8.79 6.62 -3.68
CA ALA A 13 -10.06 6.62 -2.96
C ALA A 13 -10.77 5.27 -3.10
N GLU A 14 -10.78 4.69 -4.30
CA GLU A 14 -11.39 3.39 -4.52
C GLU A 14 -10.66 2.29 -3.76
N CYS A 15 -9.34 2.30 -3.80
CA CYS A 15 -8.54 1.32 -3.09
C CYS A 15 -8.73 1.42 -1.58
N ARG A 16 -8.81 2.64 -1.07
CA ARG A 16 -9.04 2.87 0.35
C ARG A 16 -10.39 2.32 0.78
N GLN A 17 -11.42 2.55 -0.02
CA GLN A 17 -12.75 2.05 0.28
C GLN A 17 -12.76 0.51 0.28
N ALA A 18 -12.13 -0.09 -0.73
CA ALA A 18 -12.04 -1.55 -0.80
C ALA A 18 -11.31 -2.12 0.42
N TRP A 19 -10.23 -1.47 0.84
CA TRP A 19 -9.50 -1.91 2.02
C TRP A 19 -10.33 -1.78 3.28
N LEU A 20 -11.04 -0.67 3.45
CA LEU A 20 -11.88 -0.47 4.63
C LEU A 20 -12.98 -1.51 4.70
N ASP A 21 -13.55 -1.90 3.56
CA ASP A 21 -14.58 -2.92 3.51
C ASP A 21 -14.04 -4.31 3.91
N LEU A 22 -12.76 -4.57 3.61
CA LEU A 22 -12.15 -5.85 3.93
C LEU A 22 -11.47 -5.87 5.29
N SER A 23 -11.21 -4.72 5.84
CA SER A 23 -10.41 -4.58 7.06
C SER A 23 -10.84 -5.48 8.22
N PRO A 24 -12.13 -5.60 8.54
CA PRO A 24 -12.53 -6.49 9.64
C PRO A 24 -12.11 -7.93 9.45
N SER A 25 -12.14 -8.42 8.20
CA SER A 25 -11.75 -9.78 7.91
C SER A 25 -10.25 -9.96 7.90
N LEU A 26 -9.50 -8.90 7.53
CA LEU A 26 -8.06 -8.99 7.40
C LEU A 26 -7.32 -8.79 8.70
N MET A 27 -7.95 -8.25 9.72
CA MET A 27 -7.28 -7.96 10.98
C MET A 27 -6.77 -9.22 11.70
N THR A 28 -7.31 -10.37 11.38
CA THR A 28 -6.88 -11.60 12.00
C THR A 28 -5.95 -12.42 11.12
N LYS A 29 -5.66 -11.92 9.92
CA LYS A 29 -4.80 -12.64 8.97
C LYS A 29 -3.61 -11.80 8.59
N LYS A 30 -2.52 -12.48 8.28
CA LYS A 30 -1.35 -11.80 7.78
C LYS A 30 -1.66 -11.25 6.40
N LEU A 31 -1.42 -9.99 6.19
CA LEU A 31 -1.70 -9.34 4.92
C LEU A 31 -0.39 -9.00 4.21
N ALA A 32 -0.34 -9.21 2.92
CA ALA A 32 0.77 -8.77 2.09
C ALA A 32 0.27 -7.79 1.03
N LEU A 33 1.03 -6.74 0.78
CA LEU A 33 0.72 -5.76 -0.25
C LEU A 33 1.65 -6.02 -1.43
N ASP A 34 1.08 -6.50 -2.54
CA ASP A 34 1.88 -6.81 -3.72
C ASP A 34 1.96 -5.57 -4.61
N LEU A 35 3.13 -4.98 -4.69
CA LEU A 35 3.36 -3.78 -5.47
C LEU A 35 4.09 -4.06 -6.78
N CYS A 36 4.31 -5.33 -7.10
CA CYS A 36 5.13 -5.69 -8.27
C CYS A 36 4.61 -5.12 -9.59
N GLY A 37 3.29 -5.00 -9.72
CA GLY A 37 2.69 -4.45 -10.94
C GLY A 37 2.46 -2.94 -10.91
N MET A 38 2.88 -2.26 -9.85
CA MET A 38 2.63 -0.85 -9.71
C MET A 38 3.64 -0.03 -10.50
N THR A 39 3.18 0.94 -11.28
CA THR A 39 4.06 1.76 -12.11
C THR A 39 4.26 3.17 -11.56
N PHE A 40 3.38 3.62 -10.70
CA PHE A 40 3.50 4.95 -10.09
C PHE A 40 2.59 5.06 -8.87
N ALA A 41 2.98 5.89 -7.92
CA ALA A 41 2.14 6.25 -6.77
C ALA A 41 2.41 7.71 -6.43
N ASP A 42 1.34 8.49 -6.28
CA ASP A 42 1.48 9.87 -5.82
C ASP A 42 1.50 9.89 -4.27
N ASP A 43 1.54 11.10 -3.70
CA ASP A 43 1.58 11.23 -2.24
C ASP A 43 0.37 10.58 -1.57
N SER A 44 -0.80 10.67 -2.20
CA SER A 44 -2.00 10.03 -1.68
C SER A 44 -1.89 8.51 -1.72
N GLY A 45 -1.29 7.97 -2.78
CA GLY A 45 -1.06 6.53 -2.89
C GLY A 45 -0.10 6.03 -1.84
N ILE A 46 0.99 6.74 -1.63
CA ILE A 46 1.96 6.38 -0.58
C ILE A 46 1.29 6.46 0.80
N ALA A 47 0.47 7.48 1.03
CA ALA A 47 -0.24 7.60 2.30
C ALA A 47 -1.18 6.41 2.53
N LEU A 48 -1.87 5.94 1.50
CA LEU A 48 -2.73 4.77 1.61
C LEU A 48 -1.92 3.53 2.00
N LEU A 49 -0.81 3.29 1.33
CA LEU A 49 0.06 2.15 1.64
C LEU A 49 0.58 2.24 3.08
N ARG A 50 0.93 3.44 3.50
CA ARG A 50 1.40 3.66 4.88
C ARG A 50 0.30 3.35 5.89
N ASP A 51 -0.92 3.80 5.62
CA ASP A 51 -2.05 3.55 6.52
C ASP A 51 -2.34 2.07 6.66
N ILE A 52 -2.33 1.34 5.55
CA ILE A 52 -2.55 -0.11 5.58
C ILE A 52 -1.42 -0.79 6.36
N HIS A 53 -0.19 -0.40 6.10
CA HIS A 53 0.96 -0.98 6.78
C HIS A 53 0.89 -0.75 8.29
N ARG A 54 0.53 0.46 8.71
CA ARG A 54 0.41 0.78 10.13
C ARG A 54 -0.71 0.02 10.82
N ALA A 55 -1.83 -0.15 10.11
CA ALA A 55 -2.99 -0.81 10.70
C ALA A 55 -2.84 -2.31 10.80
N THR A 56 -2.12 -2.92 9.84
CA THR A 56 -2.08 -4.38 9.74
C THR A 56 -0.70 -4.98 9.90
N GLY A 57 0.34 -4.17 9.84
CA GLY A 57 1.71 -4.68 9.81
C GLY A 57 2.03 -5.41 8.52
N ALA A 58 1.30 -5.10 7.45
CA ALA A 58 1.42 -5.83 6.20
C ALA A 58 2.82 -5.77 5.60
N GLU A 59 3.25 -6.90 5.04
CA GLU A 59 4.50 -6.95 4.32
C GLU A 59 4.31 -6.37 2.93
N MET A 60 5.30 -5.70 2.40
CA MET A 60 5.24 -5.16 1.06
C MET A 60 6.14 -5.94 0.11
N LEU A 61 5.53 -6.48 -0.95
CA LEU A 61 6.25 -7.27 -1.95
C LEU A 61 6.57 -6.37 -3.12
N THR A 62 7.83 -6.32 -3.50
CA THR A 62 8.29 -5.45 -4.57
C THR A 62 9.00 -6.25 -5.65
N GLY A 63 8.88 -5.81 -6.91
CA GLY A 63 9.46 -6.50 -8.04
C GLY A 63 10.47 -5.68 -8.82
N SER A 64 10.74 -4.45 -8.42
CA SER A 64 11.66 -3.57 -9.13
C SER A 64 12.20 -2.50 -8.19
N PRO A 65 13.28 -1.80 -8.58
CA PRO A 65 13.77 -0.68 -7.77
C PRO A 65 12.71 0.40 -7.57
N LEU A 66 11.85 0.62 -8.56
CA LEU A 66 10.79 1.62 -8.46
C LEU A 66 9.76 1.22 -7.39
N THR A 67 9.27 -0.01 -7.43
CA THR A 67 8.29 -0.46 -6.44
C THR A 67 8.89 -0.54 -5.05
N ARG A 68 10.18 -0.87 -4.96
CA ARG A 68 10.88 -0.85 -3.70
C ARG A 68 10.97 0.56 -3.12
N HIS A 69 11.18 1.55 -3.99
CA HIS A 69 11.19 2.95 -3.58
C HIS A 69 9.85 3.34 -2.95
N PHE A 70 8.74 2.95 -3.57
CA PHE A 70 7.41 3.22 -3.04
C PHE A 70 7.20 2.52 -1.69
N ALA A 71 7.61 1.28 -1.57
CA ALA A 71 7.50 0.55 -0.32
C ALA A 71 8.34 1.21 0.78
N ASP A 72 9.54 1.64 0.46
CA ASP A 72 10.41 2.32 1.43
C ASP A 72 9.77 3.61 1.91
N GLN A 73 9.17 4.38 1.01
CA GLN A 73 8.50 5.61 1.41
C GLN A 73 7.28 5.34 2.30
N ALA A 74 6.53 4.31 1.99
CA ALA A 74 5.33 3.97 2.76
C ALA A 74 5.68 3.42 4.15
N THR A 75 6.79 2.71 4.26
CA THR A 75 7.18 2.10 5.52
C THR A 75 8.23 2.90 6.28
N ALA A 76 8.73 3.99 5.70
CA ALA A 76 9.76 4.80 6.34
C ALA A 76 9.31 5.25 7.72
N SER A 77 10.15 5.00 8.67
CA SER A 77 9.92 5.49 10.00
C SER A 77 10.26 6.93 9.99
N ILE A 78 9.35 7.73 10.39
CA ILE A 78 9.60 9.04 10.37
C ILE A 78 10.17 9.51 11.53
N THR A 79 10.66 8.99 12.20
CA THR A 79 11.17 9.58 13.27
C THR A 79 12.28 10.06 13.16
N ASP A 80 12.24 10.31 12.80
CA ASP A 80 13.18 10.72 12.85
C ASP A 80 13.39 11.25 13.31
#